data_f657eef1d36ad39d8f3e01e0f4c68035
#
_entry.id   f657eef1d36ad39d8f3e01e0f4c68035
#
_cell.length_a   1.000
_cell.length_b   1.000
_cell.length_c   1.000
_cell.angle_alpha   90.00
_cell.angle_beta   90.00
_cell.angle_gamma   90.00
#
_symmetry.space_group_name_H-M   'P 1'
#
loop_
_entity.id
_entity.type
_entity.pdbx_description
1 polymer ?
#
loop_
_entity_poly.entity_id
_entity_poly.type
_entity_poly.pdbx_seq_one_letter_code
_entity_poly.pdbx_strand_id
1 'polypeptide(L)'
;MKPEHSLAKVWLAKFYLGKGGGSVRGARAGLRHAVTADRAAREPVRLYHRVMFDRYLDLWGLVPDGGPILTASGGLLPVVWRARPAMLKVATCDEERRGNALMAWWNGQGAAQVWRHDGDAILLERAQPAPSLAALSAAGHDDDTMRIACDVVARLHAHRAPQVPAVVPLHDWFYALLSSDADHDALRCSAAVARQLLARPSVDEVVLHGDIHHDNILHFGDRGWRAIDPKGLRGERTFDYANLFCNPAHDIAVDPVRFERRIVLVADAARLDRRRLLQWILAWSGLSAVWLIEDELPPDTRLQIAALAAAALDR
;
A
#
# COMPACT_ATOMS: atom_id res chain seq x y z
N MET A 1 -18.27 -3.46 -6.00
CA MET A 1 -17.16 -4.44 -6.02
C MET A 1 -16.29 -4.08 -4.83
N LYS A 2 -16.22 -4.95 -3.80
CA LYS A 2 -15.41 -4.65 -2.60
C LYS A 2 -13.93 -4.69 -2.96
N PRO A 3 -13.12 -3.67 -2.60
CA PRO A 3 -11.68 -3.81 -2.67
C PRO A 3 -11.24 -4.89 -1.67
N GLU A 4 -10.47 -5.87 -2.11
CA GLU A 4 -9.91 -6.89 -1.23
C GLU A 4 -8.77 -6.28 -0.40
N HIS A 5 -9.12 -5.79 0.80
CA HIS A 5 -8.16 -5.25 1.75
C HIS A 5 -7.51 -6.40 2.52
N SER A 6 -6.42 -6.92 2.00
CA SER A 6 -5.73 -8.05 2.60
C SER A 6 -4.71 -7.61 3.66
N LEU A 7 -4.85 -8.14 4.87
CA LEU A 7 -3.81 -8.16 5.93
C LEU A 7 -2.47 -8.79 5.48
N ALA A 8 -2.46 -9.47 4.33
CA ALA A 8 -1.26 -10.06 3.73
C ALA A 8 -0.16 -9.03 3.40
N LYS A 9 -0.49 -7.73 3.32
CA LYS A 9 0.46 -6.67 2.96
C LYS A 9 1.52 -6.39 4.01
N VAL A 10 1.25 -6.61 5.29
CA VAL A 10 2.26 -6.47 6.37
C VAL A 10 3.42 -7.48 6.22
N TRP A 11 3.20 -8.58 5.49
CA TRP A 11 4.23 -9.59 5.22
C TRP A 11 5.11 -9.26 4.02
N LEU A 12 4.65 -8.43 3.09
CA LEU A 12 5.38 -8.07 1.86
C LEU A 12 6.71 -7.37 2.14
N ALA A 13 6.73 -6.41 3.04
CA ALA A 13 7.94 -5.67 3.41
C ALA A 13 9.01 -6.59 4.04
N LYS A 14 8.61 -7.58 4.86
CA LYS A 14 9.54 -8.53 5.48
C LYS A 14 10.23 -9.46 4.48
N PHE A 15 9.61 -9.74 3.35
CA PHE A 15 10.14 -10.64 2.33
C PHE A 15 10.89 -9.93 1.20
N TYR A 16 10.54 -8.69 0.87
CA TYR A 16 11.33 -7.88 -0.06
C TYR A 16 12.74 -7.60 0.44
N LEU A 17 12.92 -7.55 1.78
CA LEU A 17 14.18 -7.16 2.43
C LEU A 17 15.13 -8.33 2.77
N GLY A 18 14.80 -9.58 2.47
CA GLY A 18 15.66 -10.72 2.81
C GLY A 18 15.74 -10.99 4.32
N LYS A 19 15.92 -12.24 4.71
CA LYS A 19 16.01 -12.70 6.10
C LYS A 19 17.19 -12.05 6.85
N GLY A 20 16.94 -10.93 7.51
CA GLY A 20 17.74 -10.45 8.62
C GLY A 20 17.40 -11.32 9.84
N GLY A 21 18.33 -12.18 10.30
CA GLY A 21 18.13 -13.10 11.40
C GLY A 21 17.91 -12.35 12.72
N GLY A 22 16.71 -12.45 13.26
CA GLY A 22 16.33 -12.09 14.63
C GLY A 22 15.65 -13.28 15.28
N SER A 23 16.40 -13.99 16.14
CA SER A 23 15.92 -15.11 16.96
C SER A 23 14.83 -14.64 17.93
N VAL A 24 13.59 -15.05 17.72
CA VAL A 24 12.55 -15.00 18.75
C VAL A 24 12.57 -16.34 19.49
N ARG A 25 13.30 -16.39 20.62
CA ARG A 25 13.12 -17.42 21.66
C ARG A 25 11.98 -16.96 22.56
N GLY A 26 10.93 -17.78 22.64
CA GLY A 26 9.97 -17.70 23.75
C GLY A 26 8.51 -17.77 23.30
N ALA A 27 8.01 -18.97 23.00
CA ALA A 27 6.63 -19.42 23.26
C ALA A 27 6.51 -20.89 22.82
N ARG A 28 7.05 -21.81 23.60
CA ARG A 28 6.72 -23.25 23.51
C ARG A 28 5.97 -23.64 24.76
N ALA A 29 4.63 -23.63 24.69
CA ALA A 29 3.78 -24.49 25.50
C ALA A 29 2.39 -24.52 24.87
N GLY A 30 1.95 -25.69 24.40
CA GLY A 30 0.55 -26.01 24.10
C GLY A 30 0.19 -25.99 22.62
N LEU A 31 0.59 -27.02 21.86
CA LEU A 31 -0.15 -27.52 20.68
C LEU A 31 0.48 -28.85 20.22
N ARG A 32 0.29 -29.87 21.01
CA ARG A 32 0.42 -31.27 20.53
C ARG A 32 -1.01 -31.82 20.48
N HIS A 33 -1.68 -31.77 19.33
CA HIS A 33 -2.78 -32.62 18.85
C HIS A 33 -3.52 -31.91 17.70
N ALA A 34 -2.92 -31.81 16.52
CA ALA A 34 -3.62 -31.56 15.24
C ALA A 34 -2.66 -31.70 14.04
N VAL A 35 -1.87 -32.78 13.95
CA VAL A 35 -0.84 -32.89 12.89
C VAL A 35 -1.21 -33.93 11.80
N THR A 36 -2.34 -34.58 11.84
CA THR A 36 -2.63 -35.68 10.89
C THR A 36 -3.76 -35.43 9.88
N ALA A 37 -4.50 -34.31 9.93
CA ALA A 37 -5.62 -34.05 8.99
C ALA A 37 -5.27 -33.09 7.81
N ASP A 38 -4.04 -32.58 7.72
CA ASP A 38 -3.75 -31.39 6.89
C ASP A 38 -2.90 -31.66 5.63
N ARG A 39 -2.51 -32.90 5.35
CA ARG A 39 -1.65 -33.20 4.19
C ARG A 39 -2.43 -33.26 2.86
N ALA A 40 -3.65 -33.75 2.88
CA ALA A 40 -4.49 -33.88 1.68
C ALA A 40 -5.12 -32.54 1.22
N ALA A 41 -5.34 -31.59 2.16
CA ALA A 41 -5.85 -30.26 1.83
C ALA A 41 -4.75 -29.32 1.29
N ARG A 42 -3.48 -29.59 1.58
CA ARG A 42 -2.35 -28.77 1.15
C ARG A 42 -1.85 -29.08 -0.28
N GLU A 43 -2.12 -30.25 -0.81
CA GLU A 43 -1.69 -30.63 -2.17
C GLU A 43 -2.41 -29.85 -3.29
N PRO A 44 -3.75 -29.68 -3.29
CA PRO A 44 -4.43 -28.89 -4.32
C PRO A 44 -4.01 -27.41 -4.31
N VAL A 45 -3.81 -26.85 -3.12
CA VAL A 45 -3.37 -25.45 -2.94
C VAL A 45 -1.94 -25.27 -3.47
N ARG A 46 -1.03 -26.21 -3.19
CA ARG A 46 0.34 -26.20 -3.73
C ARG A 46 0.37 -26.37 -5.25
N LEU A 47 -0.51 -27.18 -5.80
CA LEU A 47 -0.60 -27.43 -7.24
C LEU A 47 -1.11 -26.18 -7.97
N TYR A 48 -2.16 -25.52 -7.45
CA TYR A 48 -2.69 -24.28 -8.01
C TYR A 48 -1.65 -23.15 -8.01
N HIS A 49 -0.89 -23.02 -6.92
CA HIS A 49 0.15 -22.01 -6.79
C HIS A 49 1.33 -22.25 -7.74
N ARG A 50 1.67 -23.49 -7.99
CA ARG A 50 2.72 -23.86 -8.95
C ARG A 50 2.31 -23.49 -10.37
N VAL A 51 1.09 -23.79 -10.76
CA VAL A 51 0.53 -23.45 -12.07
C VAL A 51 0.46 -21.95 -12.31
N MET A 52 0.21 -21.14 -11.27
CA MET A 52 0.15 -19.67 -11.38
C MET A 52 1.44 -19.06 -11.89
N PHE A 53 2.59 -19.52 -11.43
CA PHE A 53 3.90 -18.98 -11.79
C PHE A 53 4.55 -19.69 -12.98
N ASP A 54 4.33 -21.00 -13.15
CA ASP A 54 5.04 -21.85 -14.13
C ASP A 54 4.94 -21.28 -15.55
N ARG A 55 3.74 -20.80 -15.96
CA ARG A 55 3.55 -20.14 -17.26
C ARG A 55 4.53 -18.98 -17.49
N TYR A 56 4.73 -18.15 -16.48
CA TYR A 56 5.58 -16.95 -16.61
C TYR A 56 7.05 -17.25 -16.38
N LEU A 57 7.37 -18.28 -15.60
CA LEU A 57 8.73 -18.80 -15.48
C LEU A 57 9.25 -19.24 -16.86
N ASP A 58 8.45 -20.02 -17.57
CA ASP A 58 8.79 -20.50 -18.91
C ASP A 58 8.80 -19.36 -19.94
N LEU A 59 7.72 -18.55 -19.98
CA LEU A 59 7.55 -17.49 -20.98
C LEU A 59 8.66 -16.44 -20.94
N TRP A 60 9.14 -16.10 -19.75
CA TRP A 60 10.14 -15.03 -19.55
C TRP A 60 11.52 -15.56 -19.22
N GLY A 61 11.72 -16.87 -19.16
CA GLY A 61 13.00 -17.51 -18.83
C GLY A 61 13.46 -17.14 -17.42
N LEU A 62 12.59 -17.28 -16.43
CA LEU A 62 12.87 -16.91 -15.04
C LEU A 62 13.34 -18.13 -14.25
N VAL A 63 14.30 -17.91 -13.35
CA VAL A 63 14.77 -18.93 -12.41
C VAL A 63 14.29 -18.56 -11.01
N PRO A 64 13.51 -19.41 -10.30
CA PRO A 64 13.09 -19.15 -8.92
C PRO A 64 14.31 -18.93 -8.00
N ASP A 65 14.21 -17.91 -7.14
CA ASP A 65 15.27 -17.52 -6.17
C ASP A 65 14.65 -17.29 -4.77
N GLY A 66 13.75 -18.15 -4.39
CA GLY A 66 13.05 -18.14 -3.11
C GLY A 66 11.70 -18.84 -3.16
N GLY A 67 11.02 -18.87 -2.03
CA GLY A 67 9.66 -19.41 -1.93
C GLY A 67 8.60 -18.40 -2.37
N PRO A 68 7.43 -18.86 -2.87
CA PRO A 68 6.32 -17.98 -3.21
C PRO A 68 5.71 -17.33 -1.96
N ILE A 69 5.23 -16.11 -2.12
CA ILE A 69 4.44 -15.37 -1.14
C ILE A 69 3.05 -15.24 -1.74
N LEU A 70 2.05 -15.78 -1.07
CA LEU A 70 0.68 -15.81 -1.55
C LEU A 70 -0.17 -14.83 -0.75
N THR A 71 -1.04 -14.14 -1.46
CA THR A 71 -2.02 -13.20 -0.91
C THR A 71 -3.41 -13.59 -1.41
N ALA A 72 -4.47 -13.02 -0.85
CA ALA A 72 -5.84 -13.23 -1.34
C ALA A 72 -6.01 -12.75 -2.79
N SER A 73 -5.26 -11.72 -3.18
CA SER A 73 -5.39 -11.03 -4.48
C SER A 73 -4.29 -11.39 -5.50
N GLY A 74 -3.39 -12.33 -5.18
CA GLY A 74 -2.32 -12.74 -6.09
C GLY A 74 -1.17 -13.47 -5.44
N GLY A 75 -0.04 -13.53 -6.14
CA GLY A 75 1.18 -14.14 -5.65
C GLY A 75 2.42 -13.40 -6.09
N LEU A 76 3.47 -13.54 -5.28
CA LEU A 76 4.80 -12.99 -5.52
C LEU A 76 5.81 -14.13 -5.47
N LEU A 77 6.76 -14.11 -6.40
CA LEU A 77 7.86 -15.07 -6.43
C LEU A 77 9.17 -14.32 -6.67
N PRO A 78 10.14 -14.42 -5.73
CA PRO A 78 11.50 -13.98 -6.00
C PRO A 78 12.10 -14.83 -7.10
N VAL A 79 12.67 -14.18 -8.12
CA VAL A 79 13.27 -14.86 -9.27
C VAL A 79 14.58 -14.18 -9.69
N VAL A 80 15.35 -14.84 -10.53
CA VAL A 80 16.48 -14.27 -11.27
C VAL A 80 16.08 -14.19 -12.75
N TRP A 81 16.26 -13.03 -13.35
CA TRP A 81 16.08 -12.79 -14.78
C TRP A 81 17.34 -12.20 -15.39
N ARG A 82 17.94 -12.87 -16.35
CA ARG A 82 19.18 -12.43 -17.02
C ARG A 82 20.27 -12.03 -16.01
N ALA A 83 20.52 -12.89 -15.02
CA ALA A 83 21.44 -12.70 -13.90
C ALA A 83 21.12 -11.50 -12.98
N ARG A 84 19.91 -10.96 -13.01
CA ARG A 84 19.46 -9.86 -12.13
C ARG A 84 18.38 -10.35 -11.17
N PRO A 85 18.45 -10.00 -9.88
CA PRO A 85 17.35 -10.25 -8.96
C PRO A 85 16.08 -9.53 -9.41
N ALA A 86 14.97 -10.27 -9.47
CA ALA A 86 13.68 -9.79 -9.89
C ALA A 86 12.57 -10.27 -8.94
N MET A 87 11.40 -9.67 -9.05
CA MET A 87 10.18 -10.11 -8.40
C MET A 87 9.09 -10.33 -9.46
N LEU A 88 8.64 -11.56 -9.58
CA LEU A 88 7.46 -11.89 -10.37
C LEU A 88 6.22 -11.70 -9.48
N LYS A 89 5.28 -10.85 -9.92
CA LYS A 89 3.97 -10.68 -9.30
C LYS A 89 2.90 -11.15 -10.28
N VAL A 90 1.98 -11.99 -9.81
CA VAL A 90 0.82 -12.47 -10.59
C VAL A 90 -0.46 -12.06 -9.87
N ALA A 91 -1.30 -11.32 -10.54
CA ALA A 91 -2.58 -10.83 -10.05
C ALA A 91 -3.69 -11.88 -10.25
N THR A 92 -4.62 -11.99 -9.31
CA THR A 92 -5.82 -12.82 -9.42
C THR A 92 -7.11 -12.02 -9.44
N CYS A 93 -7.04 -10.71 -9.18
CA CYS A 93 -8.19 -9.80 -9.21
C CYS A 93 -7.92 -8.56 -10.07
N ASP A 94 -8.98 -7.84 -10.44
CA ASP A 94 -8.90 -6.67 -11.32
C ASP A 94 -8.17 -5.48 -10.67
N GLU A 95 -8.23 -5.34 -9.35
CA GLU A 95 -7.50 -4.29 -8.62
C GLU A 95 -5.98 -4.47 -8.81
N GLU A 96 -5.47 -5.68 -8.63
CA GLU A 96 -4.06 -5.99 -8.81
C GLU A 96 -3.61 -5.88 -10.28
N ARG A 97 -4.49 -6.23 -11.25
CA ARG A 97 -4.24 -6.02 -12.69
C ARG A 97 -4.09 -4.55 -13.02
N ARG A 98 -4.98 -3.70 -12.47
CA ARG A 98 -4.87 -2.23 -12.63
C ARG A 98 -3.56 -1.72 -12.02
N GLY A 99 -3.21 -2.19 -10.82
CA GLY A 99 -1.94 -1.87 -10.17
C GLY A 99 -0.75 -2.24 -11.05
N ASN A 100 -0.72 -3.45 -11.64
CA ASN A 100 0.31 -3.90 -12.55
C ASN A 100 0.42 -3.01 -13.79
N ALA A 101 -0.71 -2.65 -14.41
CA ALA A 101 -0.76 -1.76 -15.56
C ALA A 101 -0.22 -0.36 -15.22
N LEU A 102 -0.55 0.16 -14.04
CA LEU A 102 -0.06 1.45 -13.58
C LEU A 102 1.44 1.43 -13.28
N MET A 103 1.96 0.37 -12.68
CA MET A 103 3.41 0.17 -12.51
C MET A 103 4.13 0.17 -13.86
N ALA A 104 3.57 -0.51 -14.86
CA ALA A 104 4.12 -0.54 -16.22
C ALA A 104 4.09 0.86 -16.88
N TRP A 105 3.05 1.64 -16.63
CA TRP A 105 2.91 3.01 -17.13
C TRP A 105 3.94 3.95 -16.51
N TRP A 106 4.15 3.92 -15.21
CA TRP A 106 5.22 4.69 -14.55
C TRP A 106 6.63 4.23 -14.94
N ASN A 107 6.80 2.95 -15.16
CA ASN A 107 8.04 2.33 -15.67
C ASN A 107 9.31 2.90 -15.04
N GLY A 108 9.39 2.91 -13.73
CA GLY A 108 10.54 3.39 -12.98
C GLY A 108 10.54 4.88 -12.62
N GLN A 109 9.55 5.66 -13.08
CA GLN A 109 9.39 7.06 -12.71
C GLN A 109 8.66 7.18 -11.36
N GLY A 110 9.41 7.26 -10.27
CA GLY A 110 8.87 7.22 -8.90
C GLY A 110 8.49 5.82 -8.41
N ALA A 111 8.18 4.88 -9.29
CA ALA A 111 7.86 3.48 -8.99
C ALA A 111 9.05 2.54 -9.30
N ALA A 112 8.98 1.29 -8.84
CA ALA A 112 9.91 0.24 -9.20
C ALA A 112 9.95 0.02 -10.73
N GLN A 113 11.13 -0.38 -11.24
CA GLN A 113 11.31 -0.62 -12.67
C GLN A 113 10.55 -1.87 -13.10
N VAL A 114 9.80 -1.76 -14.18
CA VAL A 114 9.12 -2.87 -14.82
C VAL A 114 9.98 -3.40 -15.97
N TRP A 115 10.23 -4.71 -15.99
CA TRP A 115 10.99 -5.37 -17.05
C TRP A 115 10.11 -6.15 -18.02
N ARG A 116 8.96 -6.68 -17.53
CA ARG A 116 7.94 -7.38 -18.33
C ARG A 116 6.56 -7.10 -17.74
N HIS A 117 5.56 -7.05 -18.60
CA HIS A 117 4.16 -6.99 -18.24
C HIS A 117 3.33 -7.75 -19.25
N ASP A 118 2.46 -8.63 -18.80
CA ASP A 118 1.52 -9.41 -19.62
C ASP A 118 0.24 -9.62 -18.81
N GLY A 119 -0.71 -8.68 -18.96
CA GLY A 119 -2.03 -8.76 -18.31
C GLY A 119 -1.97 -9.00 -16.81
N ASP A 120 -2.04 -10.29 -16.43
CA ASP A 120 -2.07 -10.70 -15.02
C ASP A 120 -0.71 -10.57 -14.33
N ALA A 121 0.40 -10.66 -15.07
CA ALA A 121 1.72 -10.74 -14.48
C ALA A 121 2.62 -9.54 -14.79
N ILE A 122 3.46 -9.19 -13.83
CA ILE A 122 4.48 -8.16 -13.97
C ILE A 122 5.81 -8.67 -13.39
N LEU A 123 6.90 -8.39 -14.09
CA LEU A 123 8.26 -8.63 -13.61
C LEU A 123 8.89 -7.30 -13.24
N LEU A 124 9.17 -7.16 -11.96
CA LEU A 124 9.74 -5.96 -11.37
C LEU A 124 11.21 -6.18 -11.01
N GLU A 125 11.98 -5.10 -10.96
CA GLU A 125 13.22 -5.12 -10.20
C GLU A 125 12.92 -5.51 -8.73
N ARG A 126 13.86 -6.22 -8.10
CA ARG A 126 13.72 -6.59 -6.68
C ARG A 126 14.38 -5.54 -5.81
N ALA A 127 13.65 -5.11 -4.77
CA ALA A 127 14.18 -4.20 -3.76
C ALA A 127 15.42 -4.80 -3.08
N GLN A 128 16.34 -3.94 -2.67
CA GLN A 128 17.55 -4.34 -1.95
C GLN A 128 17.29 -4.36 -0.45
N PRO A 129 18.02 -5.22 0.31
CA PRO A 129 18.00 -5.18 1.76
C PRO A 129 18.43 -3.80 2.27
N ALA A 130 17.53 -3.13 2.97
CA ALA A 130 17.77 -1.86 3.65
C ALA A 130 16.80 -1.78 4.83
N PRO A 131 17.05 -0.94 5.84
CA PRO A 131 16.03 -0.65 6.83
C PRO A 131 14.76 -0.16 6.15
N SER A 132 13.59 -0.72 6.50
CA SER A 132 12.31 -0.25 5.96
C SER A 132 12.01 1.16 6.47
N LEU A 133 11.18 1.94 5.74
CA LEU A 133 10.73 3.24 6.26
C LEU A 133 10.00 3.10 7.60
N ALA A 134 9.25 2.00 7.81
CA ALA A 134 8.63 1.71 9.09
C ALA A 134 9.67 1.55 10.22
N ALA A 135 10.76 0.82 9.97
CA ALA A 135 11.84 0.66 10.94
C ALA A 135 12.59 1.97 11.20
N LEU A 136 12.82 2.79 10.17
CA LEU A 136 13.43 4.12 10.33
C LEU A 136 12.54 5.06 11.15
N SER A 137 11.22 5.09 10.90
CA SER A 137 10.26 5.87 11.68
C SER A 137 10.27 5.45 13.16
N ALA A 138 10.25 4.14 13.44
CA ALA A 138 10.34 3.59 14.80
C ALA A 138 11.67 3.91 15.51
N ALA A 139 12.76 4.03 14.75
CA ALA A 139 14.08 4.39 15.26
C ALA A 139 14.26 5.92 15.48
N GLY A 140 13.22 6.73 15.29
CA GLY A 140 13.27 8.18 15.52
C GLY A 140 13.54 9.02 14.26
N HIS A 141 13.67 8.40 13.08
CA HIS A 141 13.88 9.08 11.78
C HIS A 141 12.56 9.36 11.05
N ASP A 142 11.50 9.65 11.77
CA ASP A 142 10.16 9.84 11.21
C ASP A 142 10.09 10.96 10.16
N ASP A 143 10.72 12.09 10.44
CA ASP A 143 10.78 13.22 9.50
C ASP A 143 11.42 12.85 8.16
N ASP A 144 12.50 12.07 8.20
CA ASP A 144 13.19 11.63 7.00
C ASP A 144 12.32 10.69 6.18
N THR A 145 11.57 9.80 6.86
CA THR A 145 10.64 8.89 6.18
C THR A 145 9.52 9.66 5.48
N MET A 146 8.99 10.72 6.11
CA MET A 146 7.97 11.58 5.50
C MET A 146 8.53 12.35 4.29
N ARG A 147 9.76 12.90 4.36
CA ARG A 147 10.39 13.55 3.20
C ARG A 147 10.62 12.58 2.04
N ILE A 148 11.11 11.37 2.34
CA ILE A 148 11.28 10.31 1.34
C ILE A 148 9.95 9.98 0.66
N ALA A 149 8.87 9.81 1.44
CA ALA A 149 7.55 9.54 0.89
C ALA A 149 7.06 10.70 0.00
N CYS A 150 7.21 11.95 0.45
CA CYS A 150 6.86 13.12 -0.36
C CYS A 150 7.62 13.18 -1.68
N ASP A 151 8.92 12.90 -1.67
CA ASP A 151 9.76 12.83 -2.87
C ASP A 151 9.32 11.73 -3.85
N VAL A 152 8.96 10.54 -3.33
CA VAL A 152 8.46 9.44 -4.17
C VAL A 152 7.15 9.83 -4.82
N VAL A 153 6.19 10.36 -4.04
CA VAL A 153 4.88 10.79 -4.54
C VAL A 153 5.02 11.92 -5.56
N ALA A 154 5.88 12.89 -5.33
CA ALA A 154 6.13 13.97 -6.27
C ALA A 154 6.61 13.46 -7.64
N ARG A 155 7.49 12.43 -7.65
CA ARG A 155 7.96 11.79 -8.90
C ARG A 155 6.85 11.02 -9.61
N LEU A 156 5.98 10.30 -8.87
CA LEU A 156 4.82 9.64 -9.45
C LEU A 156 3.87 10.65 -10.11
N HIS A 157 3.55 11.72 -9.40
CA HIS A 157 2.63 12.77 -9.88
C HIS A 157 3.20 13.64 -11.00
N ALA A 158 4.52 13.68 -11.17
CA ALA A 158 5.16 14.38 -12.28
C ALA A 158 5.10 13.62 -13.62
N HIS A 159 4.80 12.33 -13.59
CA HIS A 159 4.74 11.50 -14.81
C HIS A 159 3.59 11.92 -15.72
N ARG A 160 3.86 12.05 -17.03
CA ARG A 160 2.91 12.58 -18.04
C ARG A 160 2.93 11.76 -19.33
N ALA A 161 3.23 10.45 -19.25
CA ALA A 161 3.17 9.61 -20.45
C ALA A 161 1.75 9.57 -21.03
N PRO A 162 1.58 9.56 -22.35
CA PRO A 162 0.28 9.38 -22.98
C PRO A 162 -0.29 7.98 -22.66
N GLN A 163 -1.59 7.80 -22.91
CA GLN A 163 -2.28 6.52 -22.71
C GLN A 163 -2.27 6.03 -21.26
N VAL A 164 -2.80 6.86 -20.36
CA VAL A 164 -3.06 6.47 -18.97
C VAL A 164 -3.87 5.17 -18.94
N PRO A 165 -3.45 4.13 -18.18
CA PRO A 165 -4.23 2.91 -18.05
C PRO A 165 -5.59 3.18 -17.37
N ALA A 166 -6.48 2.20 -17.38
CA ALA A 166 -7.74 2.29 -16.67
C ALA A 166 -7.46 2.53 -15.17
N VAL A 167 -8.06 3.58 -14.61
CA VAL A 167 -7.95 3.98 -13.20
C VAL A 167 -9.33 4.27 -12.63
N VAL A 168 -9.50 4.10 -11.32
CA VAL A 168 -10.78 4.33 -10.64
C VAL A 168 -10.84 5.77 -10.11
N PRO A 169 -11.90 6.53 -10.40
CA PRO A 169 -12.10 7.85 -9.80
C PRO A 169 -12.23 7.76 -8.28
N LEU A 170 -11.74 8.77 -7.55
CA LEU A 170 -11.88 8.81 -6.10
C LEU A 170 -13.34 8.76 -5.63
N HIS A 171 -14.27 9.31 -6.40
CA HIS A 171 -15.70 9.23 -6.09
C HIS A 171 -16.17 7.77 -5.95
N ASP A 172 -15.77 6.91 -6.89
CA ASP A 172 -16.15 5.50 -6.86
C ASP A 172 -15.39 4.72 -5.78
N TRP A 173 -14.13 5.12 -5.51
CA TRP A 173 -13.31 4.55 -4.45
C TRP A 173 -13.88 4.78 -3.05
N PHE A 174 -14.50 5.93 -2.83
CA PHE A 174 -15.13 6.30 -1.56
C PHE A 174 -16.53 5.75 -1.35
N TYR A 175 -17.05 4.93 -2.28
CA TYR A 175 -18.42 4.42 -2.22
C TYR A 175 -18.76 3.76 -0.87
N ALA A 176 -17.89 2.93 -0.30
CA ALA A 176 -18.13 2.26 0.97
C ALA A 176 -18.40 3.26 2.11
N LEU A 177 -17.57 4.31 2.25
CA LEU A 177 -17.79 5.36 3.27
C LEU A 177 -19.06 6.17 2.99
N LEU A 178 -19.31 6.53 1.73
CA LEU A 178 -20.43 7.38 1.37
C LEU A 178 -21.80 6.70 1.52
N SER A 179 -21.82 5.37 1.44
CA SER A 179 -23.00 4.51 1.59
C SER A 179 -23.09 3.81 2.96
N SER A 180 -22.13 4.05 3.85
CA SER A 180 -22.11 3.43 5.18
C SER A 180 -23.20 4.01 6.08
N ASP A 181 -23.96 3.13 6.72
CA ASP A 181 -24.95 3.46 7.76
C ASP A 181 -24.38 3.33 9.18
N ALA A 182 -23.04 3.22 9.30
CA ALA A 182 -22.40 3.05 10.60
C ALA A 182 -22.67 4.22 11.54
N ASP A 183 -23.26 3.92 12.72
CA ASP A 183 -23.59 4.89 13.75
C ASP A 183 -22.37 5.24 14.62
N HIS A 184 -21.44 5.99 14.01
CA HIS A 184 -20.23 6.45 14.69
C HIS A 184 -19.91 7.89 14.26
N ASP A 185 -19.74 8.81 15.22
CA ASP A 185 -19.54 10.24 14.97
C ASP A 185 -18.36 10.53 14.02
N ALA A 186 -17.23 9.86 14.23
CA ALA A 186 -16.06 10.05 13.38
C ALA A 186 -16.33 9.61 11.93
N LEU A 187 -17.10 8.54 11.69
CA LEU A 187 -17.47 8.09 10.34
C LEU A 187 -18.44 9.06 9.67
N ARG A 188 -19.43 9.60 10.42
CA ARG A 188 -20.34 10.63 9.91
C ARG A 188 -19.58 11.90 9.50
N CYS A 189 -18.65 12.35 10.34
CA CYS A 189 -17.78 13.49 10.03
C CYS A 189 -16.91 13.22 8.80
N SER A 190 -16.26 12.06 8.73
CA SER A 190 -15.44 11.64 7.58
C SER A 190 -16.25 11.60 6.29
N ALA A 191 -17.46 11.04 6.31
CA ALA A 191 -18.34 10.98 5.16
C ALA A 191 -18.81 12.37 4.71
N ALA A 192 -19.11 13.27 5.64
CA ALA A 192 -19.47 14.65 5.32
C ALA A 192 -18.34 15.39 4.62
N VAL A 193 -17.12 15.27 5.15
CA VAL A 193 -15.91 15.86 4.54
C VAL A 193 -15.62 15.22 3.19
N ALA A 194 -15.70 13.89 3.05
CA ALA A 194 -15.52 13.20 1.77
C ALA A 194 -16.51 13.71 0.71
N ARG A 195 -17.80 13.88 1.05
CA ARG A 195 -18.79 14.46 0.12
C ARG A 195 -18.40 15.85 -0.34
N GLN A 196 -17.88 16.71 0.54
CA GLN A 196 -17.43 18.06 0.19
C GLN A 196 -16.20 18.02 -0.74
N LEU A 197 -15.22 17.15 -0.44
CA LEU A 197 -14.01 16.97 -1.24
C LEU A 197 -14.32 16.49 -2.66
N LEU A 198 -15.29 15.59 -2.79
CA LEU A 198 -15.64 14.91 -4.04
C LEU A 198 -16.76 15.63 -4.83
N ALA A 199 -17.37 16.67 -4.26
CA ALA A 199 -18.49 17.38 -4.90
C ALA A 199 -18.10 18.14 -6.18
N ARG A 200 -16.83 18.45 -6.37
CA ARG A 200 -16.32 19.21 -7.51
C ARG A 200 -15.01 18.60 -8.03
N PRO A 201 -14.78 18.62 -9.34
CA PRO A 201 -13.48 18.26 -9.91
C PRO A 201 -12.38 19.14 -9.30
N SER A 202 -11.26 18.52 -8.97
CA SER A 202 -10.08 19.24 -8.49
C SER A 202 -9.28 19.79 -9.68
N VAL A 203 -8.71 20.98 -9.53
CA VAL A 203 -7.74 21.54 -10.50
C VAL A 203 -6.39 20.81 -10.47
N ASP A 204 -6.11 20.10 -9.37
CA ASP A 204 -4.90 19.32 -9.13
C ASP A 204 -5.13 17.81 -9.32
N GLU A 205 -5.95 17.43 -10.30
CA GLU A 205 -6.25 16.02 -10.57
C GLU A 205 -5.08 15.33 -11.27
N VAL A 206 -4.67 14.19 -10.71
CA VAL A 206 -3.56 13.37 -11.20
C VAL A 206 -3.92 11.88 -11.16
N VAL A 207 -3.07 11.07 -11.80
CA VAL A 207 -3.06 9.62 -11.55
C VAL A 207 -2.40 9.38 -10.20
N LEU A 208 -3.11 8.68 -9.33
CA LEU A 208 -2.75 8.43 -7.94
C LEU A 208 -2.24 7.01 -7.74
N HIS A 209 -1.34 6.85 -6.82
CA HIS A 209 -0.95 5.53 -6.31
C HIS A 209 -2.12 4.88 -5.54
N GLY A 210 -2.74 5.63 -4.67
CA GLY A 210 -3.94 5.23 -3.94
C GLY A 210 -3.68 4.44 -2.65
N ASP A 211 -2.42 4.06 -2.37
CA ASP A 211 -2.05 3.30 -1.17
C ASP A 211 -0.61 3.62 -0.72
N ILE A 212 -0.25 4.90 -0.68
CA ILE A 212 1.09 5.31 -0.22
C ILE A 212 1.20 5.14 1.29
N HIS A 213 2.12 4.28 1.71
CA HIS A 213 2.55 4.11 3.09
C HIS A 213 3.96 3.53 3.18
N HIS A 214 4.50 3.42 4.40
CA HIS A 214 5.89 3.04 4.66
C HIS A 214 6.31 1.70 4.02
N ASP A 215 5.41 0.73 3.94
CA ASP A 215 5.73 -0.61 3.40
C ASP A 215 5.57 -0.69 1.87
N ASN A 216 4.91 0.31 1.25
CA ASN A 216 4.79 0.43 -0.21
C ASN A 216 5.86 1.32 -0.84
N ILE A 217 6.86 1.74 -0.06
CA ILE A 217 8.04 2.47 -0.53
C ILE A 217 9.28 1.69 -0.11
N LEU A 218 10.01 1.15 -1.09
CA LEU A 218 11.15 0.28 -0.89
C LEU A 218 12.42 0.89 -1.48
N HIS A 219 13.59 0.42 -1.00
CA HIS A 219 14.89 0.89 -1.46
C HIS A 219 15.43 -0.01 -2.60
N PHE A 220 15.91 0.61 -3.69
CA PHE A 220 16.40 -0.05 -4.89
C PHE A 220 17.85 0.31 -5.22
N GLY A 221 18.73 0.29 -4.20
CA GLY A 221 20.14 0.61 -4.36
C GLY A 221 20.37 2.04 -4.88
N ASP A 222 21.19 2.18 -5.92
CA ASP A 222 21.54 3.48 -6.54
C ASP A 222 20.30 4.23 -7.08
N ARG A 223 19.20 3.52 -7.32
CA ARG A 223 17.95 4.15 -7.74
C ARG A 223 17.18 4.80 -6.59
N GLY A 224 17.58 4.53 -5.33
CA GLY A 224 16.96 5.05 -4.11
C GLY A 224 15.56 4.50 -3.87
N TRP A 225 14.74 5.25 -3.16
CA TRP A 225 13.38 4.85 -2.77
C TRP A 225 12.40 4.95 -3.93
N ARG A 226 11.54 3.92 -4.08
CA ARG A 226 10.53 3.79 -5.13
C ARG A 226 9.26 3.17 -4.58
N ALA A 227 8.12 3.56 -5.15
CA ALA A 227 6.83 2.98 -4.82
C ALA A 227 6.61 1.63 -5.50
N ILE A 228 5.79 0.80 -4.85
CA ILE A 228 5.26 -0.48 -5.33
C ILE A 228 3.78 -0.60 -4.99
N ASP A 229 3.07 -1.50 -5.65
CA ASP A 229 1.73 -1.97 -5.27
C ASP A 229 0.63 -0.88 -5.26
N PRO A 230 0.46 -0.10 -6.36
CA PRO A 230 -0.57 0.91 -6.45
C PRO A 230 -1.97 0.33 -6.65
N LYS A 231 -3.00 1.12 -6.30
CA LYS A 231 -4.42 0.79 -6.51
C LYS A 231 -4.97 1.26 -7.86
N GLY A 232 -4.25 2.15 -8.53
CA GLY A 232 -4.69 2.70 -9.80
C GLY A 232 -5.90 3.60 -9.68
N LEU A 233 -5.73 4.75 -9.03
CA LEU A 233 -6.78 5.73 -8.82
C LEU A 233 -6.53 7.00 -9.62
N ARG A 234 -7.55 7.86 -9.69
CA ARG A 234 -7.48 9.20 -10.25
C ARG A 234 -8.23 10.19 -9.38
N GLY A 235 -7.61 11.32 -9.11
CA GLY A 235 -8.23 12.38 -8.33
C GLY A 235 -7.23 13.43 -7.85
N GLU A 236 -7.60 14.16 -6.81
CA GLU A 236 -6.78 15.21 -6.24
C GLU A 236 -5.48 14.67 -5.65
N ARG A 237 -4.34 15.29 -6.01
CA ARG A 237 -3.00 14.85 -5.61
C ARG A 237 -2.79 14.75 -4.09
N THR A 238 -3.51 15.56 -3.30
CA THR A 238 -3.41 15.58 -1.84
C THR A 238 -3.82 14.25 -1.21
N PHE A 239 -4.72 13.51 -1.87
CA PHE A 239 -5.20 12.21 -1.39
C PHE A 239 -4.08 11.19 -1.14
N ASP A 240 -3.06 11.12 -2.01
CA ASP A 240 -1.98 10.13 -1.89
C ASP A 240 -1.16 10.27 -0.60
N TYR A 241 -1.19 11.41 0.05
CA TYR A 241 -0.47 11.63 1.31
C TYR A 241 -1.25 11.19 2.55
N ALA A 242 -2.56 10.99 2.44
CA ALA A 242 -3.43 10.76 3.60
C ALA A 242 -3.11 9.46 4.35
N ASN A 243 -2.83 8.36 3.64
CA ASN A 243 -2.56 7.07 4.27
C ASN A 243 -1.24 7.04 5.07
N LEU A 244 -0.29 7.92 4.80
CA LEU A 244 0.95 8.04 5.59
C LEU A 244 0.68 8.28 7.07
N PHE A 245 -0.38 9.00 7.40
CA PHE A 245 -0.76 9.37 8.77
C PHE A 245 -1.35 8.21 9.57
N CYS A 246 -1.80 7.17 8.89
CA CYS A 246 -2.32 5.96 9.51
C CYS A 246 -1.26 4.86 9.72
N ASN A 247 0.01 5.17 9.46
CA ASN A 247 1.14 4.24 9.42
C ASN A 247 2.39 4.82 10.13
N PRO A 248 3.43 4.00 10.47
CA PRO A 248 3.53 2.57 10.19
C PRO A 248 2.85 1.69 11.24
N ALA A 249 2.80 2.09 12.51
CA ALA A 249 2.23 1.34 13.62
C ALA A 249 1.31 2.23 14.46
N HIS A 250 0.42 1.61 15.24
CA HIS A 250 -0.59 2.32 16.03
C HIS A 250 0.03 3.39 16.93
N ASP A 251 0.95 3.00 17.81
CA ASP A 251 1.61 3.86 18.80
C ASP A 251 2.36 5.05 18.17
N ILE A 252 2.87 4.87 16.95
CA ILE A 252 3.53 5.94 16.19
C ILE A 252 2.49 6.86 15.53
N ALA A 253 1.46 6.28 14.92
CA ALA A 253 0.50 7.02 14.13
C ALA A 253 -0.41 7.92 14.99
N VAL A 254 -0.83 7.43 16.17
CA VAL A 254 -1.78 8.14 17.05
C VAL A 254 -1.13 9.13 18.02
N ASP A 255 0.20 9.26 18.02
CA ASP A 255 0.90 10.28 18.80
C ASP A 255 0.54 11.69 18.31
N PRO A 256 -0.13 12.54 19.11
CA PRO A 256 -0.63 13.83 18.64
C PRO A 256 0.49 14.84 18.32
N VAL A 257 1.64 14.76 18.99
CA VAL A 257 2.78 15.65 18.72
C VAL A 257 3.40 15.28 17.39
N ARG A 258 3.57 14.00 17.14
CA ARG A 258 4.08 13.48 15.86
C ARG A 258 3.11 13.76 14.72
N PHE A 259 1.81 13.58 14.95
CA PHE A 259 0.76 13.89 13.97
C PHE A 259 0.84 15.34 13.50
N GLU A 260 0.89 16.31 14.42
CA GLU A 260 1.02 17.74 14.09
C GLU A 260 2.34 18.04 13.34
N ARG A 261 3.44 17.46 13.79
CA ARG A 261 4.75 17.61 13.13
C ARG A 261 4.72 17.09 11.69
N ARG A 262 4.11 15.92 11.46
CA ARG A 262 3.93 15.34 10.12
C ARG A 262 3.08 16.22 9.22
N ILE A 263 1.99 16.83 9.75
CA ILE A 263 1.14 17.75 9.00
C ILE A 263 1.96 18.92 8.44
N VAL A 264 2.74 19.60 9.30
CA VAL A 264 3.59 20.72 8.88
C VAL A 264 4.59 20.26 7.82
N LEU A 265 5.30 19.18 8.09
CA LEU A 265 6.36 18.68 7.21
C LEU A 265 5.82 18.26 5.83
N VAL A 266 4.73 17.50 5.79
CA VAL A 266 4.15 17.01 4.52
C VAL A 266 3.52 18.17 3.74
N ALA A 267 2.83 19.10 4.42
CA ALA A 267 2.26 20.28 3.77
C ALA A 267 3.36 21.11 3.10
N ASP A 268 4.46 21.36 3.79
CA ASP A 268 5.61 22.13 3.25
C ASP A 268 6.31 21.37 2.12
N ALA A 269 6.71 20.11 2.36
CA ALA A 269 7.48 19.31 1.39
C ALA A 269 6.73 19.08 0.09
N ALA A 270 5.42 18.81 0.17
CA ALA A 270 4.56 18.55 -0.98
C ALA A 270 3.84 19.82 -1.50
N ARG A 271 4.04 20.99 -0.87
CA ARG A 271 3.35 22.26 -1.19
C ARG A 271 1.84 22.09 -1.25
N LEU A 272 1.28 21.57 -0.15
CA LEU A 272 -0.15 21.34 0.02
C LEU A 272 -0.75 22.38 0.96
N ASP A 273 -2.02 22.71 0.74
CA ASP A 273 -2.81 23.42 1.73
C ASP A 273 -3.02 22.52 2.96
N ARG A 274 -2.66 23.05 4.15
CA ARG A 274 -2.73 22.27 5.41
C ARG A 274 -4.15 21.82 5.73
N ARG A 275 -5.13 22.67 5.52
CA ARG A 275 -6.54 22.35 5.78
C ARG A 275 -7.02 21.26 4.84
N ARG A 276 -6.63 21.34 3.56
CA ARG A 276 -6.97 20.34 2.54
C ARG A 276 -6.34 18.98 2.86
N LEU A 277 -5.09 18.96 3.31
CA LEU A 277 -4.41 17.74 3.77
C LEU A 277 -5.17 17.08 4.94
N LEU A 278 -5.52 17.86 5.97
CA LEU A 278 -6.32 17.39 7.11
C LEU A 278 -7.68 16.82 6.68
N GLN A 279 -8.35 17.47 5.74
CA GLN A 279 -9.62 16.97 5.19
C GLN A 279 -9.45 15.61 4.51
N TRP A 280 -8.40 15.43 3.71
CA TRP A 280 -8.13 14.13 3.08
C TRP A 280 -7.71 13.06 4.08
N ILE A 281 -6.96 13.40 5.13
CA ILE A 281 -6.63 12.46 6.22
C ILE A 281 -7.91 12.00 6.93
N LEU A 282 -8.80 12.93 7.28
CA LEU A 282 -10.07 12.61 7.91
C LEU A 282 -10.93 11.71 7.02
N ALA A 283 -11.10 12.06 5.75
CA ALA A 283 -11.88 11.28 4.79
C ALA A 283 -11.29 9.88 4.58
N TRP A 284 -9.97 9.77 4.35
CA TRP A 284 -9.29 8.49 4.17
C TRP A 284 -9.38 7.60 5.40
N SER A 285 -9.16 8.16 6.59
CA SER A 285 -9.24 7.40 7.84
C SER A 285 -10.64 6.81 8.05
N GLY A 286 -11.70 7.57 7.74
CA GLY A 286 -13.07 7.08 7.78
C GLY A 286 -13.32 5.95 6.78
N LEU A 287 -12.87 6.09 5.53
CA LEU A 287 -12.99 5.05 4.52
C LEU A 287 -12.28 3.76 4.95
N SER A 288 -11.03 3.90 5.41
CA SER A 288 -10.23 2.76 5.87
C SER A 288 -10.85 2.09 7.13
N ALA A 289 -11.48 2.87 8.01
CA ALA A 289 -12.19 2.33 9.16
C ALA A 289 -13.44 1.52 8.75
N VAL A 290 -14.21 2.01 7.78
CA VAL A 290 -15.37 1.26 7.24
C VAL A 290 -14.93 -0.08 6.68
N TRP A 291 -13.87 -0.13 5.89
CA TRP A 291 -13.35 -1.38 5.36
C TRP A 291 -12.90 -2.36 6.45
N LEU A 292 -12.22 -1.86 7.50
CA LEU A 292 -11.83 -2.71 8.63
C LEU A 292 -13.04 -3.27 9.36
N ILE A 293 -14.09 -2.47 9.56
CA ILE A 293 -15.35 -2.92 10.18
C ILE A 293 -16.05 -3.98 9.31
N GLU A 294 -16.10 -3.77 7.99
CA GLU A 294 -16.66 -4.76 7.05
C GLU A 294 -15.90 -6.09 7.05
N ASP A 295 -14.59 -6.05 7.33
CA ASP A 295 -13.71 -7.22 7.43
C ASP A 295 -13.62 -7.78 8.87
N GLU A 296 -14.45 -7.28 9.81
CA GLU A 296 -14.46 -7.66 11.23
C GLU A 296 -13.10 -7.43 11.94
N LEU A 297 -12.36 -6.40 11.51
CA LEU A 297 -11.05 -6.03 12.05
C LEU A 297 -11.14 -4.76 12.90
N PRO A 298 -10.23 -4.56 13.89
CA PRO A 298 -10.24 -3.39 14.76
C PRO A 298 -10.00 -2.09 13.99
N PRO A 299 -10.93 -1.10 14.01
CA PRO A 299 -10.78 0.18 13.32
C PRO A 299 -10.07 1.26 14.15
N ASP A 300 -9.64 0.95 15.39
CA ASP A 300 -9.24 1.92 16.43
C ASP A 300 -8.22 2.94 15.95
N THR A 301 -7.14 2.49 15.28
CA THR A 301 -6.12 3.40 14.74
C THR A 301 -6.72 4.41 13.76
N ARG A 302 -7.60 3.95 12.88
CA ARG A 302 -8.22 4.79 11.85
C ARG A 302 -9.18 5.80 12.46
N LEU A 303 -9.97 5.38 13.43
CA LEU A 303 -10.91 6.27 14.15
C LEU A 303 -10.16 7.32 14.99
N GLN A 304 -9.04 6.96 15.63
CA GLN A 304 -8.21 7.92 16.38
C GLN A 304 -7.56 8.94 15.46
N ILE A 305 -7.03 8.54 14.30
CA ILE A 305 -6.48 9.47 13.31
C ILE A 305 -7.58 10.39 12.76
N ALA A 306 -8.78 9.87 12.49
CA ALA A 306 -9.92 10.69 12.09
C ALA A 306 -10.25 11.76 13.16
N ALA A 307 -10.24 11.38 14.44
CA ALA A 307 -10.48 12.31 15.55
C ALA A 307 -9.38 13.38 15.66
N LEU A 308 -8.09 13.01 15.52
CA LEU A 308 -6.96 13.97 15.49
C LEU A 308 -7.11 14.98 14.33
N ALA A 309 -7.46 14.48 13.14
CA ALA A 309 -7.64 15.34 11.97
C ALA A 309 -8.84 16.29 12.14
N ALA A 310 -9.97 15.80 12.67
CA ALA A 310 -11.14 16.63 12.96
C ALA A 310 -10.81 17.74 13.98
N ALA A 311 -10.19 17.38 15.12
CA ALA A 311 -9.78 18.35 16.13
C ALA A 311 -8.79 19.40 15.61
N ALA A 312 -7.93 19.02 14.63
CA ALA A 312 -7.00 19.98 13.99
C ALA A 312 -7.70 20.90 12.96
N LEU A 313 -8.81 20.48 12.37
CA LEU A 313 -9.63 21.31 11.46
C LEU A 313 -10.47 22.37 12.20
N ASP A 314 -10.82 22.11 13.46
CA ASP A 314 -11.61 23.01 14.30
C ASP A 314 -10.77 24.15 14.94
N ARG A 315 -9.44 24.05 14.86
CA ARG A 315 -8.46 25.07 15.30
C ARG A 315 -8.09 26.04 14.18
#